data_8dcc3106fbc3863fa3eb3d46961fd159
#
_entry.id   8dcc3106fbc3863fa3eb3d46961fd159
#
_cell.length_a   1.000
_cell.length_b   1.000
_cell.length_c   1.000
_cell.angle_alpha   90.00
_cell.angle_beta   90.00
_cell.angle_gamma   90.00
#
_symmetry.space_group_name_H-M   'P 1'
#
loop_
_entity.id
_entity.type
_entity.pdbx_description
1 polymer ?
#
loop_
_entity_poly.entity_id
_entity_poly.type
_entity_poly.pdbx_seq_one_letter_code
_entity_poly.pdbx_strand_id
1 'polypeptide(L)'
;MRIFKTRGAVLLVCAAYGLLGGRNPCFACIGAVFGMGSFWREGVRHGGNRFLGTLLGGLVVIPFYWLYANRPFGLPGHLYLVLGLFCVIYINLLFGAHSAIQPAAVVYFVVMFTVTKDRYVSYTIARILGTGVGVLAGLAINRLFPAPRDARDTEDAEAMREDASSHARRAKKTHPARRHWGGFSGKGRASY
;
A
#
# COMPACT_ATOMS: atom_id res chain seq x y z
N MET A 1 -22.12 -5.99 5.89
CA MET A 1 -21.39 -5.93 7.17
C MET A 1 -20.10 -5.10 7.16
N ARG A 2 -19.28 -5.07 6.10
CA ARG A 2 -18.07 -4.21 6.00
C ARG A 2 -18.37 -2.73 6.29
N ILE A 3 -19.43 -2.19 5.69
CA ILE A 3 -19.81 -0.76 5.81
C ILE A 3 -20.07 -0.37 7.26
N PHE A 4 -20.75 -1.20 8.06
CA PHE A 4 -21.04 -0.92 9.46
C PHE A 4 -19.77 -0.91 10.33
N LYS A 5 -18.84 -1.84 10.09
CA LYS A 5 -17.56 -1.90 10.81
C LYS A 5 -16.69 -0.67 10.52
N THR A 6 -16.61 -0.27 9.24
CA THR A 6 -15.83 0.91 8.84
C THR A 6 -16.41 2.18 9.44
N ARG A 7 -17.74 2.33 9.42
CA ARG A 7 -18.41 3.47 10.09
C ARG A 7 -18.11 3.50 11.59
N GLY A 8 -18.19 2.34 12.27
CA GLY A 8 -17.86 2.23 13.69
C GLY A 8 -16.39 2.60 14.00
N ALA A 9 -15.45 2.17 13.16
CA ALA A 9 -14.04 2.53 13.32
C ALA A 9 -13.78 4.03 13.17
N VAL A 10 -14.36 4.64 12.16
CA VAL A 10 -14.22 6.09 11.91
C VAL A 10 -14.87 6.88 13.03
N LEU A 11 -16.09 6.50 13.48
CA LEU A 11 -16.76 7.15 14.60
C LEU A 11 -15.96 7.06 15.89
N LEU A 12 -15.41 5.90 16.21
CA LEU A 12 -14.58 5.69 17.40
C LEU A 12 -13.33 6.58 17.35
N VAL A 13 -12.66 6.66 16.22
CA VAL A 13 -11.49 7.53 16.04
C VAL A 13 -11.88 8.99 16.16
N CYS A 14 -12.98 9.43 15.55
CA CYS A 14 -13.45 10.81 15.66
C CYS A 14 -13.82 11.17 17.10
N ALA A 15 -14.51 10.26 17.82
CA ALA A 15 -14.87 10.47 19.22
C ALA A 15 -13.62 10.55 20.12
N ALA A 16 -12.65 9.66 19.93
CA ALA A 16 -11.39 9.67 20.68
C ALA A 16 -10.63 10.99 20.47
N TYR A 17 -10.54 11.47 19.24
CA TYR A 17 -9.87 12.75 18.93
C TYR A 17 -10.66 13.97 19.44
N GLY A 18 -11.99 13.90 19.43
CA GLY A 18 -12.84 14.93 20.03
C GLY A 18 -12.62 15.07 21.54
N LEU A 19 -12.47 13.93 22.24
CA LEU A 19 -12.19 13.90 23.67
C LEU A 19 -10.76 14.35 24.02
N LEU A 20 -9.79 14.13 23.12
CA LEU A 20 -8.36 14.47 23.32
C LEU A 20 -7.99 15.92 22.96
N GLY A 21 -8.96 16.80 22.72
CA GLY A 21 -8.71 18.23 22.56
C GLY A 21 -8.54 18.73 21.12
N GLY A 22 -9.28 18.18 20.17
CA GLY A 22 -9.58 18.88 18.91
C GLY A 22 -8.47 18.92 17.85
N ARG A 23 -7.50 18.02 17.88
CA ARG A 23 -6.58 17.85 16.76
C ARG A 23 -7.31 17.20 15.58
N ASN A 24 -6.95 17.60 14.36
CA ASN A 24 -7.61 17.15 13.13
C ASN A 24 -7.49 15.61 12.98
N PRO A 25 -8.59 14.83 13.05
CA PRO A 25 -8.55 13.36 13.05
C PRO A 25 -8.32 12.76 11.67
N CYS A 26 -8.14 13.57 10.63
CA CYS A 26 -8.11 13.16 9.23
C CYS A 26 -7.18 11.95 8.97
N PHE A 27 -5.92 12.00 9.45
CA PHE A 27 -4.95 10.94 9.22
C PHE A 27 -5.27 9.67 10.00
N ALA A 28 -5.85 9.80 11.18
CA ALA A 28 -6.28 8.67 11.97
C ALA A 28 -7.51 7.99 11.36
N CYS A 29 -8.48 8.75 10.84
CA CYS A 29 -9.62 8.19 10.11
C CYS A 29 -9.18 7.44 8.85
N ILE A 30 -8.26 8.01 8.08
CA ILE A 30 -7.69 7.35 6.91
C ILE A 30 -6.96 6.06 7.32
N GLY A 31 -6.14 6.10 8.38
CA GLY A 31 -5.46 4.94 8.94
C GLY A 31 -6.43 3.85 9.37
N ALA A 32 -7.52 4.20 10.04
CA ALA A 32 -8.56 3.27 10.47
C ALA A 32 -9.24 2.57 9.28
N VAL A 33 -9.56 3.30 8.22
CA VAL A 33 -10.14 2.72 6.99
C VAL A 33 -9.19 1.70 6.36
N PHE A 34 -7.89 1.99 6.29
CA PHE A 34 -6.90 1.05 5.76
C PHE A 34 -6.58 -0.12 6.68
N GLY A 35 -6.73 0.05 8.00
CA GLY A 35 -6.63 -1.03 8.98
C GLY A 35 -7.82 -2.00 8.95
N MET A 36 -8.92 -1.60 8.29
CA MET A 36 -10.12 -2.42 8.12
C MET A 36 -10.00 -3.30 6.88
N GLY A 37 -9.51 -4.53 7.06
CA GLY A 37 -9.60 -5.58 6.06
C GLY A 37 -10.84 -6.45 6.23
N SER A 38 -11.15 -7.31 5.25
CA SER A 38 -12.15 -8.38 5.40
C SER A 38 -11.72 -9.33 6.52
N PHE A 39 -10.43 -9.62 6.57
CA PHE A 39 -9.78 -10.45 7.57
C PHE A 39 -8.69 -9.71 8.32
N TRP A 40 -8.33 -10.25 9.48
CA TRP A 40 -7.23 -9.74 10.28
C TRP A 40 -5.91 -9.60 9.49
N ARG A 41 -5.54 -10.64 8.74
CA ARG A 41 -4.29 -10.67 7.94
C ARG A 41 -4.28 -9.60 6.85
N GLU A 42 -5.40 -9.40 6.19
CA GLU A 42 -5.58 -8.37 5.18
C GLU A 42 -5.47 -6.96 5.77
N GLY A 43 -6.15 -6.71 6.90
CA GLY A 43 -6.07 -5.45 7.64
C GLY A 43 -4.64 -5.13 8.09
N VAL A 44 -3.93 -6.12 8.63
CA VAL A 44 -2.51 -5.98 9.03
C VAL A 44 -1.63 -5.67 7.81
N ARG A 45 -1.86 -6.35 6.68
CA ARG A 45 -1.08 -6.14 5.45
C ARG A 45 -1.30 -4.73 4.88
N HIS A 46 -2.55 -4.32 4.69
CA HIS A 46 -2.88 -3.01 4.10
C HIS A 46 -2.59 -1.85 5.06
N GLY A 47 -3.00 -1.97 6.32
CA GLY A 47 -2.72 -0.99 7.36
C GLY A 47 -1.22 -0.88 7.65
N GLY A 48 -0.53 -2.01 7.76
CA GLY A 48 0.92 -2.06 7.97
C GLY A 48 1.71 -1.42 6.84
N ASN A 49 1.39 -1.74 5.58
CA ASN A 49 2.03 -1.12 4.42
C ASN A 49 1.82 0.39 4.37
N ARG A 50 0.60 0.85 4.74
CA ARG A 50 0.32 2.27 4.81
C ARG A 50 1.10 2.96 5.93
N PHE A 51 1.17 2.35 7.11
CA PHE A 51 1.94 2.88 8.23
C PHE A 51 3.44 2.94 7.91
N LEU A 52 4.01 1.85 7.38
CA LEU A 52 5.42 1.79 6.96
C LEU A 52 5.73 2.84 5.88
N GLY A 53 4.88 2.99 4.87
CA GLY A 53 5.05 4.01 3.86
C GLY A 53 5.00 5.42 4.44
N THR A 54 4.07 5.71 5.35
CA THR A 54 4.00 7.00 6.03
C THR A 54 5.23 7.26 6.90
N LEU A 55 5.74 6.24 7.59
CA LEU A 55 6.93 6.32 8.42
C LEU A 55 8.19 6.58 7.57
N LEU A 56 8.43 5.77 6.55
CA LEU A 56 9.61 5.89 5.68
C LEU A 56 9.58 7.18 4.86
N GLY A 57 8.42 7.54 4.29
CA GLY A 57 8.24 8.79 3.57
C GLY A 57 8.44 10.00 4.47
N GLY A 58 7.93 9.96 5.71
CA GLY A 58 8.12 11.00 6.72
C GLY A 58 9.58 11.14 7.15
N LEU A 59 10.28 10.02 7.35
CA LEU A 59 11.69 10.03 7.73
C LEU A 59 12.56 10.69 6.65
N VAL A 60 12.29 10.39 5.38
CA VAL A 60 13.06 10.94 4.25
C VAL A 60 12.70 12.38 3.97
N VAL A 61 11.42 12.78 4.12
CA VAL A 61 11.02 14.15 3.79
C VAL A 61 11.65 15.20 4.71
N ILE A 62 11.90 14.87 5.99
CA ILE A 62 12.45 15.84 6.96
C ILE A 62 13.81 16.40 6.48
N PRO A 63 14.86 15.59 6.20
CA PRO A 63 16.13 16.09 5.72
C PRO A 63 16.04 16.72 4.32
N PHE A 64 15.23 16.15 3.42
CA PHE A 64 15.08 16.70 2.06
C PHE A 64 14.32 18.02 2.03
N TYR A 65 13.37 18.24 2.92
CA TYR A 65 12.69 19.52 3.07
C TYR A 65 13.68 20.58 3.56
N TRP A 66 14.55 20.25 4.51
CA TRP A 66 15.59 21.15 4.99
C TRP A 66 16.57 21.52 3.86
N LEU A 67 17.02 20.53 3.06
CA LEU A 67 17.88 20.78 1.88
C LEU A 67 17.17 21.68 0.86
N TYR A 68 15.92 21.42 0.58
CA TYR A 68 15.10 22.20 -0.35
C TYR A 68 14.95 23.66 0.11
N ALA A 69 14.72 23.86 1.42
CA ALA A 69 14.49 25.18 2.00
C ALA A 69 15.76 26.02 2.08
N ASN A 70 16.91 25.43 2.39
CA ASN A 70 18.18 26.13 2.60
C ASN A 70 19.08 26.18 1.35
N ARG A 71 18.86 25.30 0.38
CA ARG A 71 19.63 25.19 -0.88
C ARG A 71 21.16 25.29 -0.70
N PRO A 72 21.80 24.51 0.17
CA PRO A 72 23.21 24.67 0.52
C PRO A 72 24.16 24.55 -0.67
N PHE A 73 23.77 23.86 -1.74
CA PHE A 73 24.58 23.65 -2.94
C PHE A 73 24.19 24.54 -4.14
N GLY A 74 23.31 25.53 -3.96
CA GLY A 74 22.84 26.41 -5.04
C GLY A 74 22.05 25.71 -6.16
N LEU A 75 21.72 24.42 -6.00
CA LEU A 75 21.00 23.65 -7.00
C LEU A 75 19.54 24.12 -7.09
N PRO A 76 18.91 23.99 -8.27
CA PRO A 76 17.50 24.32 -8.43
C PRO A 76 16.62 23.39 -7.58
N GLY A 77 15.57 23.96 -6.96
CA GLY A 77 14.72 23.28 -5.99
C GLY A 77 14.12 21.97 -6.48
N HIS A 78 13.78 21.88 -7.78
CA HIS A 78 13.22 20.66 -8.36
C HIS A 78 14.20 19.47 -8.34
N LEU A 79 15.51 19.69 -8.35
CA LEU A 79 16.49 18.61 -8.22
C LEU A 79 16.44 17.96 -6.83
N TYR A 80 16.34 18.75 -5.76
CA TYR A 80 16.17 18.20 -4.40
C TYR A 80 14.88 17.40 -4.28
N LEU A 81 13.82 17.84 -4.97
CA LEU A 81 12.52 17.17 -4.99
C LEU A 81 12.63 15.80 -5.65
N VAL A 82 13.25 15.72 -6.82
CA VAL A 82 13.44 14.45 -7.55
C VAL A 82 14.37 13.52 -6.79
N LEU A 83 15.48 14.04 -6.25
CA LEU A 83 16.45 13.24 -5.50
C LEU A 83 15.81 12.64 -4.24
N GLY A 84 15.01 13.43 -3.51
CA GLY A 84 14.29 12.93 -2.35
C GLY A 84 13.25 11.87 -2.69
N LEU A 85 12.55 12.03 -3.82
CA LEU A 85 11.62 11.00 -4.30
C LEU A 85 12.34 9.70 -4.64
N PHE A 86 13.50 9.78 -5.32
CA PHE A 86 14.35 8.61 -5.56
C PHE A 86 14.76 7.92 -4.25
N CYS A 87 15.13 8.70 -3.25
CA CYS A 87 15.51 8.20 -1.93
C CYS A 87 14.32 7.48 -1.25
N VAL A 88 13.11 8.04 -1.32
CA VAL A 88 11.87 7.40 -0.82
C VAL A 88 11.64 6.07 -1.49
N ILE A 89 11.71 6.00 -2.82
CA ILE A 89 11.49 4.76 -3.58
C ILE A 89 12.57 3.73 -3.23
N TYR A 90 13.83 4.14 -3.24
CA TYR A 90 14.97 3.26 -2.97
C TYR A 90 14.92 2.64 -1.58
N ILE A 91 14.64 3.43 -0.55
CA ILE A 91 14.50 2.95 0.82
C ILE A 91 13.33 1.95 0.93
N ASN A 92 12.18 2.24 0.34
CA ASN A 92 11.05 1.30 0.35
C ASN A 92 11.38 -0.02 -0.36
N LEU A 93 12.18 0.02 -1.44
CA LEU A 93 12.66 -1.19 -2.13
C LEU A 93 13.65 -2.00 -1.27
N LEU A 94 14.57 -1.34 -0.58
CA LEU A 94 15.51 -1.99 0.34
C LEU A 94 14.79 -2.75 1.47
N PHE A 95 13.70 -2.19 1.98
CA PHE A 95 12.86 -2.83 2.99
C PHE A 95 11.87 -3.87 2.40
N GLY A 96 11.90 -4.11 1.09
CA GLY A 96 10.97 -5.02 0.42
C GLY A 96 9.50 -4.57 0.48
N ALA A 97 9.24 -3.32 0.84
CA ALA A 97 7.92 -2.76 1.09
C ALA A 97 7.33 -2.13 -0.19
N HIS A 98 7.24 -2.89 -1.28
CA HIS A 98 6.75 -2.41 -2.59
C HIS A 98 5.37 -1.74 -2.49
N SER A 99 4.47 -2.29 -1.69
CA SER A 99 3.12 -1.73 -1.49
C SER A 99 3.10 -0.46 -0.63
N ALA A 100 4.22 -0.12 0.04
CA ALA A 100 4.37 1.08 0.85
C ALA A 100 4.92 2.27 0.06
N ILE A 101 5.36 2.09 -1.19
CA ILE A 101 5.90 3.16 -2.04
C ILE A 101 4.86 4.25 -2.28
N GLN A 102 3.62 3.87 -2.62
CA GLN A 102 2.55 4.84 -2.87
C GLN A 102 2.26 5.73 -1.65
N PRO A 103 1.96 5.21 -0.45
CA PRO A 103 1.74 6.08 0.70
C PRO A 103 2.97 6.87 1.11
N ALA A 104 4.19 6.36 0.91
CA ALA A 104 5.42 7.08 1.17
C ALA A 104 5.59 8.29 0.24
N ALA A 105 5.38 8.12 -1.06
CA ALA A 105 5.43 9.20 -2.04
C ALA A 105 4.36 10.27 -1.78
N VAL A 106 3.13 9.86 -1.42
CA VAL A 106 2.06 10.80 -1.05
C VAL A 106 2.46 11.66 0.16
N VAL A 107 3.03 11.04 1.20
CA VAL A 107 3.52 11.80 2.37
C VAL A 107 4.61 12.79 1.97
N TYR A 108 5.57 12.34 1.17
CA TYR A 108 6.67 13.15 0.69
C TYR A 108 6.17 14.39 -0.07
N PHE A 109 5.30 14.21 -1.07
CA PHE A 109 4.77 15.33 -1.85
C PHE A 109 3.88 16.27 -1.02
N VAL A 110 3.01 15.74 -0.17
CA VAL A 110 2.15 16.59 0.66
C VAL A 110 3.00 17.48 1.58
N VAL A 111 4.04 16.95 2.21
CA VAL A 111 4.91 17.77 3.07
C VAL A 111 5.68 18.80 2.25
N MET A 112 6.25 18.39 1.11
CA MET A 112 7.03 19.28 0.26
C MET A 112 6.25 20.46 -0.31
N PHE A 113 4.98 20.24 -0.70
CA PHE A 113 4.19 21.26 -1.39
C PHE A 113 3.19 22.01 -0.49
N THR A 114 2.75 21.40 0.61
CA THR A 114 1.62 21.94 1.38
C THR A 114 2.04 22.54 2.72
N VAL A 115 3.21 22.12 3.25
CA VAL A 115 3.59 22.48 4.62
C VAL A 115 4.60 23.60 4.66
N THR A 116 4.39 24.56 5.58
CA THR A 116 5.26 25.71 5.78
C THR A 116 6.54 25.30 6.54
N LYS A 117 7.63 26.04 6.28
CA LYS A 117 8.97 25.80 6.83
C LYS A 117 9.02 25.60 8.35
N ASP A 118 8.16 26.29 9.09
CA ASP A 118 8.18 26.27 10.55
C ASP A 118 7.42 25.06 11.15
N ARG A 119 6.61 24.36 10.34
CA ARG A 119 5.72 23.30 10.82
C ARG A 119 5.96 21.91 10.20
N TYR A 120 6.89 21.78 9.26
CA TYR A 120 7.04 20.53 8.51
C TYR A 120 7.40 19.34 9.40
N VAL A 121 8.26 19.50 10.41
CA VAL A 121 8.62 18.42 11.34
C VAL A 121 7.40 18.01 12.19
N SER A 122 6.76 19.01 12.83
CA SER A 122 5.61 18.77 13.68
C SER A 122 4.44 18.14 12.92
N TYR A 123 4.20 18.60 11.69
CA TYR A 123 3.18 18.04 10.80
C TYR A 123 3.48 16.60 10.42
N THR A 124 4.75 16.30 10.06
CA THR A 124 5.17 14.95 9.66
C THR A 124 5.03 13.97 10.81
N ILE A 125 5.46 14.36 12.02
CA ILE A 125 5.29 13.54 13.23
C ILE A 125 3.81 13.30 13.52
N ALA A 126 2.99 14.35 13.48
CA ALA A 126 1.55 14.23 13.71
C ALA A 126 0.88 13.29 12.66
N ARG A 127 1.36 13.31 11.42
CA ARG A 127 0.88 12.43 10.35
C ARG A 127 1.26 10.97 10.60
N ILE A 128 2.49 10.69 11.02
CA ILE A 128 2.97 9.33 11.35
C ILE A 128 2.15 8.78 12.53
N LEU A 129 2.07 9.55 13.62
CA LEU A 129 1.33 9.14 14.82
C LEU A 129 -0.17 8.95 14.54
N GLY A 130 -0.79 9.90 13.83
CA GLY A 130 -2.20 9.81 13.46
C GLY A 130 -2.51 8.58 12.60
N THR A 131 -1.66 8.30 11.60
CA THR A 131 -1.82 7.10 10.77
C THR A 131 -1.64 5.82 11.61
N GLY A 132 -0.65 5.76 12.50
CA GLY A 132 -0.42 4.62 13.38
C GLY A 132 -1.60 4.36 14.31
N VAL A 133 -2.09 5.37 15.01
CA VAL A 133 -3.27 5.26 15.89
C VAL A 133 -4.49 4.81 15.09
N GLY A 134 -4.70 5.36 13.90
CA GLY A 134 -5.81 4.97 13.03
C GLY A 134 -5.75 3.51 12.61
N VAL A 135 -4.58 3.05 12.15
CA VAL A 135 -4.38 1.65 11.77
C VAL A 135 -4.63 0.72 12.96
N LEU A 136 -4.10 1.05 14.14
CA LEU A 136 -4.33 0.27 15.36
C LEU A 136 -5.81 0.21 15.74
N ALA A 137 -6.52 1.33 15.67
CA ALA A 137 -7.97 1.39 15.93
C ALA A 137 -8.74 0.52 14.93
N GLY A 138 -8.42 0.61 13.63
CA GLY A 138 -9.03 -0.24 12.59
C GLY A 138 -8.79 -1.73 12.85
N LEU A 139 -7.56 -2.12 13.18
CA LEU A 139 -7.20 -3.49 13.52
C LEU A 139 -7.92 -3.97 14.79
N ALA A 140 -8.01 -3.13 15.83
CA ALA A 140 -8.71 -3.46 17.07
C ALA A 140 -10.20 -3.78 16.79
N ILE A 141 -10.87 -2.95 16.01
CA ILE A 141 -12.27 -3.19 15.63
C ILE A 141 -12.41 -4.43 14.76
N ASN A 142 -11.49 -4.64 13.82
CA ASN A 142 -11.51 -5.85 12.99
C ASN A 142 -11.32 -7.14 13.81
N ARG A 143 -10.59 -7.06 14.92
CA ARG A 143 -10.44 -8.17 15.88
C ARG A 143 -11.69 -8.39 16.74
N LEU A 144 -12.35 -7.30 17.16
CA LEU A 144 -13.56 -7.36 18.00
C LEU A 144 -14.77 -7.90 17.20
N PHE A 145 -14.81 -7.61 15.93
CA PHE A 145 -15.90 -8.04 15.04
C PHE A 145 -15.35 -8.90 13.89
N PRO A 146 -14.97 -10.16 14.13
CA PRO A 146 -14.47 -11.03 13.07
C PRO A 146 -15.56 -11.26 12.00
N ALA A 147 -15.13 -11.48 10.75
CA ALA A 147 -16.03 -11.84 9.67
C ALA A 147 -16.66 -13.22 9.93
N PRO A 148 -17.92 -13.47 9.52
CA PRO A 148 -18.52 -14.80 9.56
C PRO A 148 -17.64 -15.84 8.85
N ARG A 149 -17.64 -17.09 9.33
CA ARG A 149 -16.82 -18.18 8.76
C ARG A 149 -17.12 -18.42 7.28
N ASP A 150 -18.37 -18.32 6.87
CA ASP A 150 -18.82 -18.52 5.49
C ASP A 150 -18.17 -17.52 4.51
N ALA A 151 -17.87 -16.30 4.97
CA ALA A 151 -17.16 -15.30 4.15
C ALA A 151 -15.66 -15.61 3.99
N ARG A 152 -15.05 -16.36 4.94
CA ARG A 152 -13.67 -16.82 4.84
C ARG A 152 -13.52 -17.93 3.81
N ASP A 153 -14.44 -18.89 3.86
CA ASP A 153 -14.41 -20.05 2.98
C ASP A 153 -14.64 -19.65 1.52
N THR A 154 -15.47 -18.63 1.26
CA THR A 154 -15.68 -18.09 -0.10
C THR A 154 -14.47 -17.30 -0.61
N GLU A 155 -13.85 -16.44 0.19
CA GLU A 155 -12.66 -15.68 -0.24
C GLU A 155 -11.42 -16.57 -0.42
N ASP A 156 -11.23 -17.56 0.44
CA ASP A 156 -10.15 -18.55 0.29
C ASP A 156 -10.36 -19.41 -0.96
N ALA A 157 -11.60 -19.77 -1.28
CA ALA A 157 -11.97 -20.49 -2.49
C ALA A 157 -11.78 -19.63 -3.77
N GLU A 158 -12.12 -18.34 -3.71
CA GLU A 158 -11.89 -17.40 -4.81
C GLU A 158 -10.38 -17.14 -5.04
N ALA A 159 -9.62 -16.94 -3.96
CA ALA A 159 -8.17 -16.79 -4.04
C ALA A 159 -7.47 -18.03 -4.61
N MET A 160 -7.90 -19.23 -4.21
CA MET A 160 -7.40 -20.48 -4.78
C MET A 160 -7.75 -20.63 -6.27
N ARG A 161 -8.94 -20.22 -6.69
CA ARG A 161 -9.36 -20.24 -8.10
C ARG A 161 -8.57 -19.25 -8.95
N GLU A 162 -8.32 -18.07 -8.41
CA GLU A 162 -7.54 -17.04 -9.11
C GLU A 162 -6.08 -17.47 -9.28
N ASP A 163 -5.50 -18.07 -8.26
CA ASP A 163 -4.13 -18.62 -8.32
C ASP A 163 -4.03 -19.80 -9.28
N ALA A 164 -4.96 -20.74 -9.24
CA ALA A 164 -5.06 -21.84 -10.19
C ALA A 164 -5.23 -21.35 -11.65
N SER A 165 -6.05 -20.30 -11.87
CA SER A 165 -6.23 -19.70 -13.18
C SER A 165 -4.97 -19.01 -13.69
N SER A 166 -4.23 -18.34 -12.81
CA SER A 166 -2.97 -17.67 -13.10
C SER A 166 -1.87 -18.69 -13.50
N HIS A 167 -1.79 -19.80 -12.77
CA HIS A 167 -0.89 -20.90 -13.08
C HIS A 167 -1.24 -21.59 -14.40
N ALA A 168 -2.53 -21.81 -14.67
CA ALA A 168 -2.99 -22.37 -15.94
C ALA A 168 -2.68 -21.46 -17.13
N ARG A 169 -2.81 -20.14 -16.98
CA ARG A 169 -2.44 -19.13 -17.99
C ARG A 169 -0.92 -19.12 -18.23
N ARG A 170 -0.12 -19.22 -17.17
CA ARG A 170 1.34 -19.33 -17.28
C ARG A 170 1.77 -20.61 -17.98
N ALA A 171 1.22 -21.76 -17.61
CA ALA A 171 1.48 -23.04 -18.25
C ALA A 171 1.13 -23.03 -19.74
N LYS A 172 0.02 -22.40 -20.13
CA LYS A 172 -0.40 -22.24 -21.52
C LYS A 172 0.52 -21.31 -22.33
N LYS A 173 1.17 -20.36 -21.65
CA LYS A 173 2.13 -19.43 -22.26
C LYS A 173 3.51 -20.02 -22.43
N THR A 174 3.91 -20.97 -21.55
CA THR A 174 5.21 -21.65 -21.59
C THR A 174 5.20 -22.90 -22.47
N HIS A 175 4.02 -23.46 -22.80
CA HIS A 175 3.86 -24.53 -23.76
C HIS A 175 3.00 -24.08 -24.94
N PRO A 176 3.54 -23.32 -25.92
CA PRO A 176 2.86 -23.16 -27.19
C PRO A 176 2.74 -24.54 -27.81
N ALA A 177 1.48 -24.93 -28.10
CA ALA A 177 1.13 -26.21 -28.66
C ALA A 177 2.16 -26.64 -29.71
N ARG A 178 2.83 -27.77 -29.48
CA ARG A 178 3.61 -28.44 -30.51
C ARG A 178 2.73 -28.55 -31.74
N ARG A 179 3.02 -27.74 -32.74
CA ARG A 179 2.36 -27.83 -34.04
C ARG A 179 2.62 -29.27 -34.51
N HIS A 180 1.51 -29.96 -34.67
CA HIS A 180 1.46 -31.31 -35.22
C HIS A 180 2.10 -31.29 -36.61
N TRP A 181 3.36 -31.67 -36.71
CA TRP A 181 3.98 -32.02 -37.94
C TRP A 181 3.50 -33.44 -38.31
N GLY A 182 2.28 -33.53 -38.77
CA GLY A 182 1.71 -34.74 -39.36
C GLY A 182 1.43 -34.48 -40.81
N GLY A 183 2.23 -35.00 -41.68
CA GLY A 183 1.91 -34.90 -43.07
C GLY A 183 3.12 -35.10 -44.01
N PHE A 184 3.79 -36.23 -43.91
CA PHE A 184 4.57 -36.73 -45.07
C PHE A 184 4.00 -38.08 -45.49
N SER A 185 2.92 -38.03 -46.24
CA SER A 185 2.42 -39.17 -47.01
C SER A 185 3.33 -39.36 -48.23
N GLY A 186 4.29 -40.23 -48.08
CA GLY A 186 5.09 -40.73 -49.23
C GLY A 186 4.31 -41.79 -49.98
N LYS A 187 3.62 -41.44 -51.05
CA LYS A 187 3.26 -42.35 -52.11
C LYS A 187 4.54 -42.77 -52.85
N GLY A 188 5.01 -43.98 -52.60
CA GLY A 188 6.03 -44.65 -53.35
C GLY A 188 5.38 -45.72 -54.22
N ARG A 189 5.39 -45.49 -55.46
CA ARG A 189 4.90 -46.24 -56.62
C ARG A 189 5.55 -47.65 -56.68
N ALA A 190 4.70 -48.63 -56.90
CA ALA A 190 5.10 -49.93 -57.46
C ALA A 190 5.42 -49.79 -58.96
N SER A 191 6.42 -50.47 -59.44
CA SER A 191 6.47 -51.07 -60.77
C SER A 191 7.75 -51.94 -60.99
N TYR A 192 7.49 -53.13 -61.41
CA TYR A 192 8.31 -54.19 -61.99
C TYR A 192 9.15 -55.06 -61.05
#